data_de40892768ecd470c204b6dc594ad3a9
#
_entry.id   de40892768ecd470c204b6dc594ad3a9
#
_cell.length_a   1.000
_cell.length_b   1.000
_cell.length_c   1.000
_cell.angle_alpha   90.00
_cell.angle_beta   90.00
_cell.angle_gamma   90.00
#
_symmetry.space_group_name_H-M   'P 1'
#
loop_
_entity.id
_entity.type
_entity.pdbx_description
1 polymer ?
#
loop_
_entity_poly.entity_id
_entity_poly.type
_entity_poly.pdbx_seq_one_letter_code
_entity_poly.pdbx_strand_id
1 'polypeptide(L)'
;MHRLIAIDLPPSQEFVNQVSRIWADGDAVLPLDQRLAPQLRVALAQEFGASQVVHESSTTELESGVTMRAGEALVIATSGSTGEPKGVVHSHETLRASADASAEALGLTGNEHWLVCLPVSHIGGFSVITRAQHTGATLTLHETFEAQQVENAAHTGCTHVSLVPTALRRIDASLFAQILLGGQAAPPQLPSNVTVTYGSTETGGGIAYNGHALPGVSLRIEEGEIQVQSPSLFVRYIGDQDTRVINGWFRTGDAGQIVNDRLEVTGRLSDMIISGGENIWPQRLEQLLRGLDHVEDVAVIGVEDPEWGQVVEVYLETSSTISRDTIRGLVIDHLPHYYVPKTIHCVAKFPRTTIGKVDKATLATLAR
;
A
#
# COMPACT_ATOMS: atom_id res chain seq x y z
N MET A 1 -30.94 -2.70 9.15
CA MET A 1 -29.60 -2.78 9.74
C MET A 1 -28.62 -2.84 8.58
N HIS A 2 -27.54 -2.06 8.65
CA HIS A 2 -26.49 -2.09 7.62
C HIS A 2 -25.52 -3.23 7.94
N ARG A 3 -25.19 -4.04 6.93
CA ARG A 3 -24.37 -5.25 7.06
C ARG A 3 -22.99 -5.03 6.46
N LEU A 4 -22.05 -5.86 6.83
CA LEU A 4 -20.80 -6.04 6.10
C LEU A 4 -20.91 -7.26 5.20
N ILE A 5 -20.69 -7.08 3.90
CA ILE A 5 -20.76 -8.13 2.89
C ILE A 5 -19.37 -8.33 2.30
N ALA A 6 -18.83 -9.53 2.44
CA ALA A 6 -17.58 -9.89 1.82
C ALA A 6 -17.77 -10.23 0.34
N ILE A 7 -16.85 -9.81 -0.53
CA ILE A 7 -16.85 -10.10 -1.96
C ILE A 7 -15.63 -10.97 -2.27
N ASP A 8 -15.89 -12.22 -2.66
CA ASP A 8 -14.89 -13.20 -3.09
C ASP A 8 -14.86 -13.31 -4.62
N LEU A 9 -14.53 -12.20 -5.27
CA LEU A 9 -14.42 -12.08 -6.72
C LEU A 9 -13.10 -11.39 -7.09
N PRO A 10 -12.47 -11.78 -8.21
CA PRO A 10 -11.37 -11.03 -8.78
C PRO A 10 -11.84 -9.67 -9.33
N PRO A 11 -10.91 -8.73 -9.57
CA PRO A 11 -11.23 -7.49 -10.28
C PRO A 11 -11.90 -7.80 -11.63
N SER A 12 -13.18 -7.49 -11.74
CA SER A 12 -14.03 -7.79 -12.91
C SER A 12 -15.21 -6.83 -12.95
N GLN A 13 -15.93 -6.78 -14.07
CA GLN A 13 -17.17 -6.03 -14.15
C GLN A 13 -18.20 -6.53 -13.13
N GLU A 14 -18.23 -7.85 -12.88
CA GLU A 14 -19.15 -8.41 -11.88
C GLU A 14 -18.75 -7.96 -10.45
N PHE A 15 -17.45 -7.87 -10.13
CA PHE A 15 -17.01 -7.27 -8.87
C PHE A 15 -17.57 -5.84 -8.70
N VAL A 16 -17.43 -5.00 -9.72
CA VAL A 16 -17.94 -3.60 -9.69
C VAL A 16 -19.45 -3.56 -9.56
N ASN A 17 -20.15 -4.46 -10.25
CA ASN A 17 -21.60 -4.58 -10.16
C ASN A 17 -22.06 -4.99 -8.76
N GLN A 18 -21.37 -5.94 -8.13
CA GLN A 18 -21.67 -6.38 -6.77
C GLN A 18 -21.42 -5.27 -5.76
N VAL A 19 -20.29 -4.54 -5.86
CA VAL A 19 -20.05 -3.34 -5.03
C VAL A 19 -21.22 -2.36 -5.13
N SER A 20 -21.66 -2.06 -6.36
CA SER A 20 -22.76 -1.11 -6.60
C SER A 20 -24.10 -1.59 -6.03
N ARG A 21 -24.40 -2.89 -6.12
CA ARG A 21 -25.62 -3.49 -5.54
C ARG A 21 -25.60 -3.42 -4.01
N ILE A 22 -24.50 -3.83 -3.38
CA ILE A 22 -24.34 -3.82 -1.93
C ILE A 22 -24.49 -2.39 -1.39
N TRP A 23 -23.87 -1.42 -2.06
CA TRP A 23 -24.00 -0.01 -1.69
C TRP A 23 -25.42 0.53 -1.87
N ALA A 24 -26.14 0.10 -2.92
CA ALA A 24 -27.54 0.50 -3.13
C ALA A 24 -28.46 -0.04 -2.02
N ASP A 25 -28.14 -1.19 -1.43
CA ASP A 25 -28.84 -1.75 -0.27
C ASP A 25 -28.45 -1.06 1.05
N GLY A 26 -27.47 -0.15 1.02
CA GLY A 26 -26.95 0.57 2.19
C GLY A 26 -25.97 -0.25 3.02
N ASP A 27 -25.47 -1.37 2.50
CA ASP A 27 -24.50 -2.24 3.14
C ASP A 27 -23.05 -1.85 2.76
N ALA A 28 -22.07 -2.28 3.55
CA ALA A 28 -20.64 -2.06 3.30
C ALA A 28 -19.99 -3.29 2.66
N VAL A 29 -18.94 -3.09 1.88
CA VAL A 29 -18.19 -4.16 1.21
C VAL A 29 -16.87 -4.46 1.91
N LEU A 30 -16.49 -5.74 1.94
CA LEU A 30 -15.16 -6.26 2.31
C LEU A 30 -14.59 -7.03 1.12
N PRO A 31 -13.75 -6.45 0.27
CA PRO A 31 -13.10 -7.16 -0.82
C PRO A 31 -12.08 -8.16 -0.28
N LEU A 32 -12.20 -9.43 -0.66
CA LEU A 32 -11.27 -10.48 -0.22
C LEU A 32 -10.11 -10.62 -1.20
N ASP A 33 -8.92 -10.83 -0.65
CA ASP A 33 -7.69 -10.98 -1.45
C ASP A 33 -7.65 -12.33 -2.15
N GLN A 34 -7.76 -12.33 -3.47
CA GLN A 34 -7.78 -13.55 -4.29
C GLN A 34 -6.47 -14.35 -4.25
N ARG A 35 -5.39 -13.77 -3.74
CA ARG A 35 -4.10 -14.45 -3.56
C ARG A 35 -4.09 -15.37 -2.33
N LEU A 36 -5.04 -15.18 -1.42
CA LEU A 36 -5.25 -16.06 -0.26
C LEU A 36 -5.94 -17.37 -0.69
N ALA A 37 -5.62 -18.46 0.01
CA ALA A 37 -6.37 -19.70 -0.14
C ALA A 37 -7.85 -19.51 0.22
N PRO A 38 -8.80 -20.21 -0.45
CA PRO A 38 -10.24 -20.01 -0.24
C PRO A 38 -10.67 -20.08 1.24
N GLN A 39 -10.10 -21.02 2.00
CA GLN A 39 -10.42 -21.17 3.42
C GLN A 39 -10.01 -19.95 4.27
N LEU A 40 -8.85 -19.33 3.90
CA LEU A 40 -8.37 -18.12 4.58
C LEU A 40 -9.23 -16.91 4.25
N ARG A 41 -9.76 -16.82 3.03
CA ARG A 41 -10.68 -15.75 2.63
C ARG A 41 -11.97 -15.79 3.44
N VAL A 42 -12.56 -16.97 3.59
CA VAL A 42 -13.76 -17.14 4.42
C VAL A 42 -13.46 -16.87 5.90
N ALA A 43 -12.33 -17.36 6.42
CA ALA A 43 -11.92 -17.08 7.80
C ALA A 43 -11.73 -15.57 8.06
N LEU A 44 -11.13 -14.85 7.12
CA LEU A 44 -10.98 -13.40 7.21
C LEU A 44 -12.35 -12.67 7.18
N ALA A 45 -13.28 -13.13 6.35
CA ALA A 45 -14.63 -12.58 6.31
C ALA A 45 -15.36 -12.78 7.67
N GLN A 46 -15.21 -13.95 8.29
CA GLN A 46 -15.75 -14.25 9.63
C GLN A 46 -15.10 -13.39 10.72
N GLU A 47 -13.78 -13.25 10.69
CA GLU A 47 -13.01 -12.46 11.66
C GLU A 47 -13.47 -10.99 11.68
N PHE A 48 -13.72 -10.39 10.50
CA PHE A 48 -14.25 -9.03 10.42
C PHE A 48 -15.77 -8.94 10.60
N GLY A 49 -16.44 -10.06 10.85
CA GLY A 49 -17.88 -10.09 11.08
C GLY A 49 -18.71 -9.77 9.84
N ALA A 50 -18.28 -10.22 8.66
CA ALA A 50 -19.15 -10.20 7.48
C ALA A 50 -20.36 -11.11 7.73
N SER A 51 -21.55 -10.71 7.25
CA SER A 51 -22.77 -11.51 7.33
C SER A 51 -22.92 -12.50 6.18
N GLN A 52 -22.25 -12.22 5.05
CA GLN A 52 -22.30 -12.99 3.82
C GLN A 52 -20.96 -12.93 3.09
N VAL A 53 -20.69 -13.98 2.29
CA VAL A 53 -19.63 -13.98 1.27
C VAL A 53 -20.28 -14.18 -0.09
N VAL A 54 -20.12 -13.20 -0.96
CA VAL A 54 -20.60 -13.25 -2.36
C VAL A 54 -19.50 -13.84 -3.23
N HIS A 55 -19.81 -14.94 -3.91
CA HIS A 55 -18.98 -15.61 -4.91
C HIS A 55 -19.55 -15.38 -6.31
N GLU A 56 -18.88 -15.85 -7.35
CA GLU A 56 -19.31 -15.67 -8.75
C GLU A 56 -20.71 -16.20 -9.03
N SER A 57 -21.07 -17.37 -8.49
CA SER A 57 -22.33 -18.05 -8.77
C SER A 57 -23.14 -18.41 -7.52
N SER A 58 -22.71 -17.98 -6.34
CA SER A 58 -23.36 -18.35 -5.07
C SER A 58 -23.10 -17.29 -4.00
N THR A 59 -23.88 -17.36 -2.93
CA THR A 59 -23.66 -16.57 -1.70
C THR A 59 -23.61 -17.53 -0.52
N THR A 60 -22.65 -17.34 0.37
CA THR A 60 -22.55 -18.11 1.61
C THR A 60 -22.95 -17.21 2.76
N GLU A 61 -23.97 -17.60 3.51
CA GLU A 61 -24.36 -16.93 4.76
C GLU A 61 -23.35 -17.27 5.87
N LEU A 62 -23.02 -16.30 6.71
CA LEU A 62 -22.16 -16.47 7.87
C LEU A 62 -22.98 -16.30 9.16
N GLU A 63 -22.64 -17.05 10.20
CA GLU A 63 -23.45 -17.12 11.45
C GLU A 63 -23.43 -15.82 12.27
N SER A 64 -22.42 -14.95 12.08
CA SER A 64 -22.27 -13.69 12.81
C SER A 64 -22.07 -12.54 11.83
N GLY A 65 -22.67 -11.38 12.13
CA GLY A 65 -22.48 -10.17 11.36
C GLY A 65 -22.28 -8.95 12.25
N VAL A 66 -21.27 -8.13 11.94
CA VAL A 66 -21.12 -6.82 12.58
C VAL A 66 -22.14 -5.86 11.98
N THR A 67 -22.76 -5.04 12.84
CA THR A 67 -23.64 -3.96 12.35
C THR A 67 -22.77 -2.79 11.91
N MET A 68 -22.89 -2.44 10.65
CA MET A 68 -22.26 -1.24 10.10
C MET A 68 -23.11 0.00 10.42
N ARG A 69 -22.45 1.16 10.49
CA ARG A 69 -23.14 2.45 10.67
C ARG A 69 -23.64 2.97 9.33
N ALA A 70 -24.68 3.79 9.36
CA ALA A 70 -25.19 4.41 8.13
C ALA A 70 -24.09 5.22 7.43
N GLY A 71 -23.94 4.99 6.13
CA GLY A 71 -22.93 5.64 5.29
C GLY A 71 -21.55 4.97 5.27
N GLU A 72 -21.27 3.99 6.14
CA GLU A 72 -20.07 3.16 6.02
C GLU A 72 -20.20 2.28 4.76
N ALA A 73 -19.16 2.27 3.93
CA ALA A 73 -19.23 1.73 2.57
C ALA A 73 -18.18 0.65 2.27
N LEU A 74 -17.02 0.74 2.90
CA LEU A 74 -15.88 -0.12 2.57
C LEU A 74 -15.10 -0.49 3.82
N VAL A 75 -14.71 -1.75 3.93
CA VAL A 75 -13.73 -2.25 4.89
C VAL A 75 -12.55 -2.81 4.10
N ILE A 76 -11.35 -2.34 4.39
CA ILE A 76 -10.10 -2.89 3.85
C ILE A 76 -9.32 -3.55 4.97
N ALA A 77 -8.99 -4.82 4.79
CA ALA A 77 -8.10 -5.54 5.70
C ALA A 77 -6.65 -5.09 5.54
N THR A 78 -5.99 -4.77 6.64
CA THR A 78 -4.57 -4.42 6.67
C THR A 78 -3.83 -5.32 7.65
N SER A 79 -2.55 -5.63 7.38
CA SER A 79 -1.69 -6.26 8.38
C SER A 79 -1.39 -5.25 9.49
N GLY A 80 -1.99 -5.45 10.65
CA GLY A 80 -1.65 -4.65 11.83
C GLY A 80 -0.17 -4.77 12.19
N SER A 81 0.40 -3.74 12.83
CA SER A 81 1.78 -3.77 13.36
C SER A 81 2.00 -4.86 14.44
N THR A 82 0.92 -5.37 15.00
CA THR A 82 0.90 -6.44 16.00
C THR A 82 0.78 -7.84 15.42
N GLY A 83 0.68 -7.96 14.08
CA GLY A 83 0.43 -9.24 13.38
C GLY A 83 -1.04 -9.57 13.18
N GLU A 84 -1.95 -9.01 13.98
CA GLU A 84 -3.39 -9.19 13.84
C GLU A 84 -3.94 -8.28 12.72
N PRO A 85 -4.81 -8.79 11.82
CA PRO A 85 -5.41 -7.98 10.78
C PRO A 85 -6.30 -6.88 11.37
N LYS A 86 -6.28 -5.70 10.77
CA LYS A 86 -7.17 -4.58 11.12
C LYS A 86 -8.10 -4.25 9.96
N GLY A 87 -9.39 -4.12 10.21
CA GLY A 87 -10.38 -3.68 9.23
C GLY A 87 -10.53 -2.15 9.26
N VAL A 88 -10.01 -1.47 8.25
CA VAL A 88 -10.12 -0.01 8.08
C VAL A 88 -11.44 0.31 7.41
N VAL A 89 -12.30 1.09 8.08
CA VAL A 89 -13.64 1.43 7.61
C VAL A 89 -13.65 2.80 6.93
N HIS A 90 -14.12 2.85 5.70
CA HIS A 90 -14.40 4.08 4.96
C HIS A 90 -15.89 4.28 4.75
N SER A 91 -16.34 5.53 4.77
CA SER A 91 -17.68 5.92 4.35
C SER A 91 -17.71 6.32 2.87
N HIS A 92 -18.92 6.42 2.29
CA HIS A 92 -19.08 7.01 0.97
C HIS A 92 -18.49 8.43 0.86
N GLU A 93 -18.57 9.21 1.95
CA GLU A 93 -18.03 10.57 2.00
C GLU A 93 -16.51 10.57 1.95
N THR A 94 -15.84 9.70 2.73
CA THR A 94 -14.38 9.62 2.74
C THR A 94 -13.82 9.09 1.43
N LEU A 95 -14.50 8.12 0.80
CA LEU A 95 -14.12 7.60 -0.53
C LEU A 95 -14.30 8.68 -1.61
N ARG A 96 -15.40 9.44 -1.56
CA ARG A 96 -15.62 10.55 -2.47
C ARG A 96 -14.56 11.64 -2.29
N ALA A 97 -14.27 12.03 -1.05
CA ALA A 97 -13.25 13.04 -0.78
C ALA A 97 -11.86 12.64 -1.32
N SER A 98 -11.50 11.35 -1.20
CA SER A 98 -10.27 10.84 -1.81
C SER A 98 -10.29 10.91 -3.34
N ALA A 99 -11.42 10.57 -3.95
CA ALA A 99 -11.60 10.64 -5.40
C ALA A 99 -11.55 12.09 -5.91
N ASP A 100 -12.25 13.01 -5.24
CA ASP A 100 -12.26 14.46 -5.53
C ASP A 100 -10.83 15.03 -5.50
N ALA A 101 -10.12 14.85 -4.40
CA ALA A 101 -8.76 15.37 -4.21
C ALA A 101 -7.79 14.83 -5.26
N SER A 102 -7.89 13.54 -5.58
CA SER A 102 -7.07 12.91 -6.62
C SER A 102 -7.43 13.42 -8.02
N ALA A 103 -8.72 13.56 -8.33
CA ALA A 103 -9.18 14.06 -9.63
C ALA A 103 -8.72 15.49 -9.87
N GLU A 104 -8.86 16.36 -8.87
CA GLU A 104 -8.40 17.75 -8.95
C GLU A 104 -6.87 17.83 -9.14
N ALA A 105 -6.11 17.09 -8.35
CA ALA A 105 -4.64 17.12 -8.41
C ALA A 105 -4.08 16.59 -9.75
N LEU A 106 -4.79 15.67 -10.41
CA LEU A 106 -4.41 15.10 -11.69
C LEU A 106 -5.06 15.80 -12.89
N GLY A 107 -5.99 16.73 -12.65
CA GLY A 107 -6.73 17.41 -13.72
C GLY A 107 -7.63 16.45 -14.49
N LEU A 108 -8.24 15.47 -13.85
CA LEU A 108 -9.08 14.47 -14.53
C LEU A 108 -10.38 15.11 -15.02
N THR A 109 -10.80 14.69 -16.22
CA THR A 109 -11.94 15.26 -16.93
C THR A 109 -13.09 14.26 -17.16
N GLY A 110 -12.86 12.96 -16.80
CA GLY A 110 -13.77 11.86 -17.10
C GLY A 110 -13.53 11.19 -18.45
N ASN A 111 -12.59 11.72 -19.27
CA ASN A 111 -12.21 11.12 -20.55
C ASN A 111 -11.08 10.08 -20.41
N GLU A 112 -10.58 9.89 -19.21
CA GLU A 112 -9.50 8.96 -18.93
C GLU A 112 -10.02 7.52 -19.05
N HIS A 113 -9.11 6.62 -19.42
CA HIS A 113 -9.35 5.19 -19.41
C HIS A 113 -8.38 4.55 -18.41
N TRP A 114 -8.91 4.16 -17.25
CA TRP A 114 -8.13 3.58 -16.17
C TRP A 114 -8.01 2.07 -16.30
N LEU A 115 -6.81 1.57 -16.09
CA LEU A 115 -6.55 0.14 -15.91
C LEU A 115 -6.46 -0.20 -14.42
N VAL A 116 -7.28 -1.14 -13.96
CA VAL A 116 -7.17 -1.79 -12.65
C VAL A 116 -6.40 -3.09 -12.82
N CYS A 117 -5.20 -3.17 -12.27
CA CYS A 117 -4.36 -4.38 -12.26
C CYS A 117 -3.72 -4.63 -10.88
N LEU A 118 -4.01 -3.77 -9.91
CA LEU A 118 -3.70 -4.00 -8.51
C LEU A 118 -4.86 -4.69 -7.81
N PRO A 119 -4.61 -5.50 -6.75
CA PRO A 119 -5.68 -6.16 -6.02
C PRO A 119 -6.68 -5.15 -5.42
N VAL A 120 -7.95 -5.37 -5.67
CA VAL A 120 -9.05 -4.52 -5.16
C VAL A 120 -9.30 -4.70 -3.65
N SER A 121 -8.70 -5.71 -3.04
CA SER A 121 -8.63 -5.89 -1.59
C SER A 121 -7.69 -4.91 -0.89
N HIS A 122 -6.93 -4.12 -1.66
CA HIS A 122 -6.11 -3.03 -1.17
C HIS A 122 -6.63 -1.70 -1.68
N ILE A 123 -6.46 -0.66 -0.85
CA ILE A 123 -6.93 0.68 -1.21
C ILE A 123 -6.31 1.20 -2.52
N GLY A 124 -5.07 0.80 -2.85
CA GLY A 124 -4.42 1.17 -4.11
C GLY A 124 -5.15 0.68 -5.37
N GLY A 125 -5.77 -0.51 -5.31
CA GLY A 125 -6.61 -1.05 -6.39
C GLY A 125 -8.05 -0.52 -6.31
N PHE A 126 -8.66 -0.53 -5.12
CA PHE A 126 -10.03 -0.10 -4.94
C PHE A 126 -10.25 1.37 -5.27
N SER A 127 -9.31 2.25 -4.91
CA SER A 127 -9.39 3.68 -5.21
C SER A 127 -9.39 4.02 -6.70
N VAL A 128 -8.87 3.15 -7.57
CA VAL A 128 -9.00 3.33 -9.02
C VAL A 128 -10.45 3.21 -9.46
N ILE A 129 -11.18 2.22 -8.90
CA ILE A 129 -12.59 2.01 -9.20
C ILE A 129 -13.42 3.22 -8.72
N THR A 130 -13.26 3.62 -7.46
CA THR A 130 -14.02 4.75 -6.90
C THR A 130 -13.72 6.06 -7.62
N ARG A 131 -12.46 6.31 -7.98
CA ARG A 131 -12.08 7.50 -8.78
C ARG A 131 -12.71 7.49 -10.16
N ALA A 132 -12.62 6.38 -10.88
CA ALA A 132 -13.22 6.28 -12.22
C ALA A 132 -14.74 6.41 -12.18
N GLN A 133 -15.42 5.77 -11.23
CA GLN A 133 -16.87 5.93 -11.05
C GLN A 133 -17.27 7.38 -10.73
N HIS A 134 -16.47 8.04 -9.87
CA HIS A 134 -16.74 9.42 -9.47
C HIS A 134 -16.55 10.41 -10.63
N THR A 135 -15.52 10.24 -11.45
CA THR A 135 -15.22 11.12 -12.59
C THR A 135 -15.98 10.76 -13.86
N GLY A 136 -16.59 9.59 -13.92
CA GLY A 136 -17.22 9.06 -15.14
C GLY A 136 -16.21 8.47 -16.14
N ALA A 137 -14.98 8.24 -15.73
CA ALA A 137 -13.92 7.67 -16.57
C ALA A 137 -14.18 6.18 -16.90
N THR A 138 -13.63 5.73 -18.02
CA THR A 138 -13.72 4.32 -18.43
C THR A 138 -12.80 3.44 -17.58
N LEU A 139 -13.22 2.19 -17.32
CA LEU A 139 -12.44 1.18 -16.60
C LEU A 139 -12.18 -0.05 -17.48
N THR A 140 -10.94 -0.52 -17.47
CA THR A 140 -10.56 -1.90 -17.81
C THR A 140 -10.05 -2.59 -16.54
N LEU A 141 -10.50 -3.83 -16.32
CA LEU A 141 -10.16 -4.59 -15.12
C LEU A 141 -9.42 -5.86 -15.51
N HIS A 142 -8.24 -6.04 -14.92
CA HIS A 142 -7.45 -7.27 -15.00
C HIS A 142 -7.44 -7.95 -13.63
N GLU A 143 -7.63 -9.25 -13.61
CA GLU A 143 -7.65 -10.05 -12.37
C GLU A 143 -6.34 -9.95 -11.60
N THR A 144 -5.22 -9.88 -12.33
CA THR A 144 -3.86 -9.80 -11.78
C THR A 144 -2.98 -8.90 -12.65
N PHE A 145 -1.83 -8.53 -12.11
CA PHE A 145 -0.81 -7.83 -12.86
C PHE A 145 -0.01 -8.82 -13.72
N GLU A 146 -0.11 -8.67 -15.03
CA GLU A 146 0.70 -9.35 -16.05
C GLU A 146 1.26 -8.29 -17.00
N ALA A 147 2.60 -8.18 -17.09
CA ALA A 147 3.26 -7.08 -17.81
C ALA A 147 2.76 -6.94 -19.26
N GLN A 148 2.76 -8.04 -20.02
CA GLN A 148 2.30 -8.02 -21.40
C GLN A 148 0.81 -7.62 -21.55
N GLN A 149 -0.04 -8.05 -20.62
CA GLN A 149 -1.45 -7.67 -20.65
C GLN A 149 -1.64 -6.19 -20.32
N VAL A 150 -0.86 -5.65 -19.37
CA VAL A 150 -0.86 -4.22 -19.02
C VAL A 150 -0.45 -3.36 -20.23
N GLU A 151 0.61 -3.75 -20.95
CA GLU A 151 1.03 -3.07 -22.17
C GLU A 151 -0.03 -3.18 -23.29
N ASN A 152 -0.63 -4.36 -23.47
CA ASN A 152 -1.72 -4.55 -24.42
C ASN A 152 -2.94 -3.66 -24.07
N ALA A 153 -3.25 -3.49 -22.78
CA ALA A 153 -4.33 -2.59 -22.36
C ALA A 153 -4.04 -1.13 -22.75
N ALA A 154 -2.79 -0.68 -22.63
CA ALA A 154 -2.39 0.65 -23.10
C ALA A 154 -2.56 0.78 -24.64
N HIS A 155 -2.13 -0.21 -25.40
CA HIS A 155 -2.34 -0.22 -26.86
C HIS A 155 -3.80 -0.26 -27.28
N THR A 156 -4.69 -0.75 -26.42
CA THR A 156 -6.15 -0.79 -26.66
C THR A 156 -6.90 0.38 -26.05
N GLY A 157 -6.18 1.39 -25.54
CA GLY A 157 -6.77 2.68 -25.17
C GLY A 157 -6.72 3.04 -23.68
N CYS A 158 -6.19 2.17 -22.80
CA CYS A 158 -5.97 2.58 -21.41
C CYS A 158 -4.90 3.66 -21.34
N THR A 159 -5.21 4.77 -20.69
CA THR A 159 -4.35 5.95 -20.59
C THR A 159 -3.73 6.10 -19.20
N HIS A 160 -4.37 5.55 -18.18
CA HIS A 160 -4.01 5.72 -16.76
C HIS A 160 -3.91 4.38 -16.05
N VAL A 161 -2.91 4.24 -15.17
CA VAL A 161 -2.74 3.04 -14.34
C VAL A 161 -2.15 3.37 -12.99
N SER A 162 -2.51 2.61 -11.94
CA SER A 162 -1.84 2.64 -10.64
C SER A 162 -0.94 1.42 -10.49
N LEU A 163 0.31 1.62 -10.08
CA LEU A 163 1.31 0.58 -9.97
C LEU A 163 2.11 0.68 -8.66
N VAL A 164 2.77 -0.42 -8.33
CA VAL A 164 3.86 -0.46 -7.34
C VAL A 164 5.21 -0.47 -8.05
N PRO A 165 6.33 -0.08 -7.39
CA PRO A 165 7.65 0.01 -8.04
C PRO A 165 8.11 -1.28 -8.74
N THR A 166 7.79 -2.43 -8.18
CA THR A 166 8.12 -3.73 -8.77
C THR A 166 7.36 -4.00 -10.07
N ALA A 167 6.14 -3.52 -10.20
CA ALA A 167 5.34 -3.63 -11.42
C ALA A 167 5.82 -2.65 -12.50
N LEU A 168 6.11 -1.40 -12.11
CA LEU A 168 6.61 -0.37 -13.03
C LEU A 168 7.87 -0.80 -13.80
N ARG A 169 8.80 -1.49 -13.13
CA ARG A 169 10.04 -1.99 -13.75
C ARG A 169 9.83 -3.07 -14.82
N ARG A 170 8.63 -3.62 -14.95
CA ARG A 170 8.31 -4.75 -15.83
C ARG A 170 7.54 -4.33 -17.09
N ILE A 171 7.24 -3.05 -17.25
CA ILE A 171 6.49 -2.52 -18.38
C ILE A 171 7.20 -1.32 -19.02
N ASP A 172 6.84 -1.02 -20.24
CA ASP A 172 7.17 0.26 -20.88
C ASP A 172 6.22 1.35 -20.35
N ALA A 173 6.73 2.18 -19.44
CA ALA A 173 5.97 3.26 -18.85
C ALA A 173 5.51 4.32 -19.88
N SER A 174 6.19 4.46 -21.01
CA SER A 174 5.86 5.46 -22.04
C SER A 174 4.53 5.21 -22.73
N LEU A 175 3.96 4.02 -22.59
CA LEU A 175 2.67 3.63 -23.16
C LEU A 175 1.47 4.32 -22.49
N PHE A 176 1.65 4.79 -21.26
CA PHE A 176 0.59 5.45 -20.49
C PHE A 176 0.76 6.96 -20.48
N ALA A 177 -0.34 7.68 -20.49
CA ALA A 177 -0.34 9.13 -20.27
C ALA A 177 0.04 9.47 -18.83
N GLN A 178 -0.43 8.68 -17.84
CA GLN A 178 -0.19 8.89 -16.42
C GLN A 178 -0.11 7.57 -15.66
N ILE A 179 0.90 7.46 -14.82
CA ILE A 179 1.09 6.34 -13.88
C ILE A 179 1.11 6.88 -12.45
N LEU A 180 0.25 6.36 -11.58
CA LEU A 180 0.33 6.60 -10.14
C LEU A 180 1.17 5.51 -9.50
N LEU A 181 2.27 5.90 -8.86
CA LEU A 181 3.22 4.97 -8.25
C LEU A 181 3.16 5.08 -6.72
N GLY A 182 2.77 4.01 -6.05
CA GLY A 182 2.63 4.01 -4.60
C GLY A 182 2.96 2.69 -3.91
N GLY A 183 2.68 2.64 -2.62
CA GLY A 183 2.80 1.43 -1.80
C GLY A 183 4.20 1.10 -1.28
N GLN A 184 5.25 1.67 -1.87
CA GLN A 184 6.65 1.53 -1.46
C GLN A 184 7.44 2.78 -1.83
N ALA A 185 8.68 2.89 -1.32
CA ALA A 185 9.59 3.94 -1.72
C ALA A 185 9.84 3.91 -3.24
N ALA A 186 9.71 5.07 -3.87
CA ALA A 186 9.91 5.20 -5.31
C ALA A 186 11.39 5.09 -5.70
N PRO A 187 11.71 4.56 -6.90
CA PRO A 187 13.06 4.62 -7.46
C PRO A 187 13.54 6.07 -7.62
N PRO A 188 14.86 6.31 -7.57
CA PRO A 188 15.40 7.68 -7.65
C PRO A 188 15.20 8.34 -9.03
N GLN A 189 15.07 7.55 -10.07
CA GLN A 189 14.82 8.02 -11.44
C GLN A 189 13.49 7.45 -11.94
N LEU A 190 12.62 8.33 -12.38
CA LEU A 190 11.29 7.99 -12.88
C LEU A 190 11.01 8.72 -14.21
N PRO A 191 10.25 8.09 -15.12
CA PRO A 191 9.70 8.77 -16.28
C PRO A 191 8.81 9.95 -15.87
N SER A 192 8.73 10.97 -16.73
CA SER A 192 8.01 12.22 -16.44
C SER A 192 6.49 12.06 -16.27
N ASN A 193 5.92 10.98 -16.80
CA ASN A 193 4.51 10.62 -16.67
C ASN A 193 4.19 9.78 -15.41
N VAL A 194 5.17 9.60 -14.51
CA VAL A 194 4.98 8.89 -13.25
C VAL A 194 4.82 9.89 -12.11
N THR A 195 3.70 9.82 -11.42
CA THR A 195 3.44 10.55 -10.19
C THR A 195 3.61 9.64 -8.98
N VAL A 196 4.55 9.98 -8.11
CA VAL A 196 4.75 9.28 -6.83
C VAL A 196 3.66 9.67 -5.86
N THR A 197 3.02 8.68 -5.24
CA THR A 197 1.94 8.89 -4.27
C THR A 197 2.35 8.44 -2.88
N TYR A 198 2.04 9.24 -1.87
CA TYR A 198 2.12 8.87 -0.46
C TYR A 198 0.72 8.81 0.12
N GLY A 199 0.46 7.73 0.86
CA GLY A 199 -0.80 7.49 1.55
C GLY A 199 -0.87 6.07 2.12
N SER A 200 -1.94 5.78 2.81
CA SER A 200 -2.20 4.50 3.45
C SER A 200 -3.65 4.07 3.23
N THR A 201 -4.02 2.92 3.77
CA THR A 201 -5.43 2.50 3.79
C THR A 201 -6.27 3.49 4.58
N GLU A 202 -5.78 3.97 5.71
CA GLU A 202 -6.47 4.91 6.59
C GLU A 202 -6.71 6.28 5.96
N THR A 203 -5.94 6.64 4.95
CA THR A 203 -6.11 7.91 4.22
C THR A 203 -6.97 7.79 2.97
N GLY A 204 -7.56 6.60 2.70
CA GLY A 204 -8.37 6.34 1.52
C GLY A 204 -7.58 6.28 0.22
N GLY A 205 -6.27 6.15 0.30
CA GLY A 205 -5.34 6.17 -0.82
C GLY A 205 -4.30 7.28 -0.71
N GLY A 206 -3.81 7.78 -1.85
CA GLY A 206 -2.80 8.85 -1.89
C GLY A 206 -3.33 10.17 -1.35
N ILE A 207 -2.55 10.82 -0.50
CA ILE A 207 -2.81 12.15 0.10
C ILE A 207 -1.74 13.19 -0.24
N ALA A 208 -0.62 12.76 -0.77
CA ALA A 208 0.39 13.63 -1.35
C ALA A 208 0.91 13.05 -2.65
N TYR A 209 1.04 13.88 -3.68
CA TYR A 209 1.57 13.53 -4.98
C TYR A 209 2.86 14.29 -5.26
N ASN A 210 3.93 13.55 -5.60
CA ASN A 210 5.29 14.09 -5.72
C ASN A 210 5.73 14.95 -4.52
N GLY A 211 5.24 14.56 -3.31
CA GLY A 211 5.47 15.25 -2.05
C GLY A 211 4.53 16.43 -1.76
N HIS A 212 3.72 16.88 -2.70
CA HIS A 212 2.75 17.95 -2.48
C HIS A 212 1.42 17.38 -1.95
N ALA A 213 0.92 17.97 -0.86
CA ALA A 213 -0.38 17.62 -0.30
C ALA A 213 -1.49 17.81 -1.33
N LEU A 214 -2.45 16.88 -1.37
CA LEU A 214 -3.62 17.01 -2.24
C LEU A 214 -4.59 18.07 -1.73
N PRO A 215 -5.49 18.60 -2.59
CA PRO A 215 -6.54 19.50 -2.17
C PRO A 215 -7.31 19.00 -0.96
N GLY A 216 -7.51 19.87 0.04
CA GLY A 216 -8.18 19.53 1.30
C GLY A 216 -7.35 18.71 2.29
N VAL A 217 -6.11 18.37 1.98
CA VAL A 217 -5.19 17.67 2.88
C VAL A 217 -4.27 18.65 3.58
N SER A 218 -4.18 18.55 4.90
CA SER A 218 -3.18 19.24 5.72
C SER A 218 -2.17 18.24 6.28
N LEU A 219 -0.90 18.58 6.17
CA LEU A 219 0.22 17.78 6.68
C LEU A 219 0.99 18.56 7.72
N ARG A 220 1.42 17.90 8.78
CA ARG A 220 2.38 18.46 9.76
C ARG A 220 3.35 17.36 10.21
N ILE A 221 4.47 17.81 10.75
CA ILE A 221 5.42 16.93 11.42
C ILE A 221 5.38 17.27 12.91
N GLU A 222 5.08 16.28 13.73
CA GLU A 222 5.08 16.43 15.19
C GLU A 222 5.91 15.30 15.79
N GLU A 223 6.93 15.64 16.56
CA GLU A 223 7.90 14.69 17.13
C GLU A 223 8.54 13.78 16.06
N GLY A 224 8.75 14.31 14.83
CA GLY A 224 9.30 13.56 13.69
C GLY A 224 8.29 12.66 12.97
N GLU A 225 7.05 12.57 13.46
CA GLU A 225 5.98 11.80 12.85
C GLU A 225 5.16 12.64 11.87
N ILE A 226 4.85 12.07 10.71
CA ILE A 226 3.90 12.65 9.76
C ILE A 226 2.50 12.50 10.32
N GLN A 227 1.80 13.63 10.46
CA GLN A 227 0.40 13.65 10.84
C GLN A 227 -0.43 14.27 9.73
N VAL A 228 -1.64 13.75 9.57
CA VAL A 228 -2.54 14.06 8.45
C VAL A 228 -3.89 14.49 8.98
N GLN A 229 -4.42 15.58 8.42
CA GLN A 229 -5.83 15.94 8.51
C GLN A 229 -6.40 15.99 7.10
N SER A 230 -7.46 15.23 6.83
CA SER A 230 -8.09 15.12 5.51
C SER A 230 -9.54 14.67 5.62
N PRO A 231 -10.43 15.14 4.75
CA PRO A 231 -11.78 14.59 4.62
C PRO A 231 -11.82 13.12 4.17
N SER A 232 -10.74 12.60 3.59
CA SER A 232 -10.61 11.21 3.13
C SER A 232 -10.16 10.23 4.22
N LEU A 233 -9.90 10.70 5.45
CA LEU A 233 -9.52 9.82 6.55
C LEU A 233 -10.62 8.81 6.87
N PHE A 234 -10.19 7.59 7.16
CA PHE A 234 -11.09 6.51 7.59
C PHE A 234 -11.99 6.92 8.77
N VAL A 235 -13.11 6.22 8.93
CA VAL A 235 -14.08 6.51 9.99
C VAL A 235 -13.65 5.89 11.31
N ARG A 236 -13.21 4.63 11.27
CA ARG A 236 -12.80 3.82 12.44
C ARG A 236 -12.13 2.53 11.96
N TYR A 237 -11.63 1.76 12.91
CA TYR A 237 -11.33 0.34 12.70
C TYR A 237 -12.54 -0.53 13.09
N ILE A 238 -12.68 -1.74 12.50
CA ILE A 238 -13.63 -2.74 13.00
C ILE A 238 -13.23 -3.08 14.45
N GLY A 239 -14.23 -3.15 15.33
CA GLY A 239 -14.00 -3.37 16.78
C GLY A 239 -13.76 -2.10 17.58
N ASP A 240 -13.81 -0.92 16.98
CA ASP A 240 -13.70 0.42 17.62
C ASP A 240 -12.45 0.64 18.49
N GLN A 241 -11.40 -0.14 18.29
CA GLN A 241 -10.15 0.02 19.04
C GLN A 241 -9.26 1.05 18.32
N ASP A 242 -8.85 2.05 19.09
CA ASP A 242 -7.77 3.00 18.81
C ASP A 242 -7.83 3.69 17.44
N THR A 243 -8.59 4.77 17.37
CA THR A 243 -8.41 5.73 16.28
C THR A 243 -7.12 6.50 16.56
N ARG A 244 -6.06 6.26 15.79
CA ARG A 244 -4.84 7.10 15.82
C ARG A 244 -5.14 8.56 15.41
N VAL A 245 -6.40 8.97 15.53
CA VAL A 245 -6.86 10.35 15.24
C VAL A 245 -7.00 11.08 16.56
N ILE A 246 -6.13 12.06 16.80
CA ILE A 246 -6.12 12.91 17.98
C ILE A 246 -6.36 14.34 17.53
N ASN A 247 -7.40 14.97 18.07
CA ASN A 247 -7.79 16.34 17.71
C ASN A 247 -7.92 16.56 16.17
N GLY A 248 -8.44 15.56 15.45
CA GLY A 248 -8.63 15.60 14.01
C GLY A 248 -7.36 15.27 13.18
N TRP A 249 -6.23 14.98 13.82
CA TRP A 249 -4.99 14.60 13.18
C TRP A 249 -4.74 13.10 13.30
N PHE A 250 -4.59 12.43 12.16
CA PHE A 250 -4.23 11.03 12.09
C PHE A 250 -2.71 10.88 12.21
N ARG A 251 -2.28 10.08 13.18
CA ARG A 251 -0.88 9.67 13.38
C ARG A 251 -0.55 8.51 12.47
N THR A 252 0.27 8.76 11.44
CA THR A 252 0.53 7.76 10.39
C THR A 252 1.45 6.64 10.85
N GLY A 253 2.30 6.88 11.84
CA GLY A 253 3.41 6.02 12.22
C GLY A 253 4.60 6.11 11.25
N ASP A 254 4.55 7.04 10.28
CA ASP A 254 5.65 7.31 9.36
C ASP A 254 6.43 8.53 9.84
N ALA A 255 7.76 8.45 9.74
CA ALA A 255 8.64 9.58 9.94
C ALA A 255 8.85 10.35 8.64
N GLY A 256 9.03 11.67 8.75
CA GLY A 256 9.31 12.51 7.60
C GLY A 256 9.59 13.95 7.98
N GLN A 257 9.76 14.77 6.96
CA GLN A 257 9.93 16.21 7.08
C GLN A 257 9.21 16.93 5.93
N ILE A 258 8.93 18.22 6.13
CA ILE A 258 8.41 19.09 5.07
C ILE A 258 9.52 20.09 4.72
N VAL A 259 10.00 20.04 3.49
CA VAL A 259 11.06 20.90 2.96
C VAL A 259 10.54 21.60 1.71
N ASN A 260 10.52 22.93 1.71
CA ASN A 260 9.99 23.73 0.59
C ASN A 260 8.59 23.27 0.14
N ASP A 261 7.67 23.11 1.08
CA ASP A 261 6.29 22.66 0.90
C ASP A 261 6.17 21.23 0.30
N ARG A 262 7.23 20.44 0.35
CA ARG A 262 7.24 19.04 -0.08
C ARG A 262 7.44 18.12 1.11
N LEU A 263 6.56 17.14 1.22
CA LEU A 263 6.71 16.02 2.15
C LEU A 263 7.81 15.09 1.65
N GLU A 264 8.77 14.84 2.52
CA GLU A 264 9.81 13.82 2.35
C GLU A 264 9.59 12.74 3.42
N VAL A 265 9.21 11.55 2.97
CA VAL A 265 8.99 10.40 3.86
C VAL A 265 10.32 9.71 4.11
N THR A 266 10.67 9.53 5.38
CA THR A 266 11.92 8.88 5.78
C THR A 266 11.75 7.37 5.98
N GLY A 267 10.62 6.93 6.58
CA GLY A 267 10.31 5.52 6.82
C GLY A 267 9.30 5.33 7.95
N ARG A 268 9.08 4.07 8.36
CA ARG A 268 8.22 3.72 9.50
C ARG A 268 8.94 3.97 10.81
N LEU A 269 8.29 4.62 11.78
CA LEU A 269 8.84 4.83 13.12
C LEU A 269 9.11 3.49 13.83
N SER A 270 8.23 2.50 13.65
CA SER A 270 8.40 1.16 14.22
C SER A 270 9.57 0.38 13.64
N ASP A 271 10.05 0.74 12.46
CA ASP A 271 11.11 0.03 11.75
C ASP A 271 12.49 0.67 11.97
N MET A 272 12.53 1.83 12.64
CA MET A 272 13.77 2.54 12.92
C MET A 272 14.72 1.67 13.77
N ILE A 273 15.93 1.51 13.30
CA ILE A 273 16.99 0.77 13.99
C ILE A 273 17.80 1.77 14.80
N ILE A 274 17.99 1.50 16.09
CA ILE A 274 18.83 2.33 16.97
C ILE A 274 20.13 1.58 17.22
N SER A 275 21.20 2.04 16.58
CA SER A 275 22.52 1.43 16.66
C SER A 275 23.54 2.42 17.22
N GLY A 276 24.09 2.15 18.39
CA GLY A 276 25.07 3.04 19.03
C GLY A 276 24.55 4.46 19.27
N GLY A 277 23.24 4.63 19.45
CA GLY A 277 22.60 5.94 19.62
C GLY A 277 22.24 6.65 18.31
N GLU A 278 22.57 6.08 17.16
CA GLU A 278 22.23 6.61 15.84
C GLU A 278 20.90 6.01 15.32
N ASN A 279 20.07 6.84 14.72
CA ASN A 279 18.81 6.44 14.12
C ASN A 279 19.01 6.04 12.65
N ILE A 280 18.83 4.77 12.36
CA ILE A 280 19.00 4.20 11.02
C ILE A 280 17.63 3.85 10.46
N TRP A 281 17.32 4.39 9.30
CA TRP A 281 16.10 4.12 8.59
C TRP A 281 16.32 3.02 7.55
N PRO A 282 15.78 1.80 7.74
CA PRO A 282 15.95 0.68 6.81
C PRO A 282 15.67 1.03 5.36
N GLN A 283 14.62 1.81 5.14
CA GLN A 283 14.14 2.17 3.79
C GLN A 283 15.21 2.92 2.97
N ARG A 284 16.03 3.75 3.60
CA ARG A 284 17.11 4.48 2.91
C ARG A 284 18.17 3.52 2.38
N LEU A 285 18.55 2.54 3.19
CA LEU A 285 19.52 1.52 2.79
C LEU A 285 18.89 0.55 1.78
N GLU A 286 17.65 0.12 1.99
CA GLU A 286 16.91 -0.72 1.04
C GLU A 286 16.82 -0.05 -0.34
N GLN A 287 16.49 1.24 -0.39
CA GLN A 287 16.40 2.00 -1.64
C GLN A 287 17.75 2.07 -2.37
N LEU A 288 18.83 2.33 -1.64
CA LEU A 288 20.18 2.38 -2.21
C LEU A 288 20.58 1.02 -2.81
N LEU A 289 20.35 -0.07 -2.07
CA LEU A 289 20.79 -1.40 -2.47
C LEU A 289 19.92 -2.03 -3.57
N ARG A 290 18.64 -1.61 -3.73
CA ARG A 290 17.79 -2.03 -4.86
C ARG A 290 18.33 -1.55 -6.22
N GLY A 291 19.24 -0.59 -6.24
CA GLY A 291 19.91 -0.13 -7.45
C GLY A 291 21.05 -1.04 -7.94
N LEU A 292 21.42 -2.07 -7.17
CA LEU A 292 22.47 -3.01 -7.55
C LEU A 292 21.97 -3.99 -8.61
N ASP A 293 22.84 -4.29 -9.58
CA ASP A 293 22.59 -5.31 -10.59
C ASP A 293 22.33 -6.69 -9.94
N HIS A 294 21.39 -7.44 -10.50
CA HIS A 294 20.99 -8.78 -10.04
C HIS A 294 20.35 -8.85 -8.64
N VAL A 295 19.96 -7.73 -8.05
CA VAL A 295 19.16 -7.67 -6.82
C VAL A 295 17.69 -7.50 -7.18
N GLU A 296 16.88 -8.50 -6.81
CA GLU A 296 15.43 -8.49 -7.07
C GLU A 296 14.69 -7.71 -5.98
N ASP A 297 15.05 -7.92 -4.71
CA ASP A 297 14.49 -7.20 -3.57
C ASP A 297 15.51 -7.10 -2.43
N VAL A 298 15.27 -6.17 -1.49
CA VAL A 298 16.12 -5.90 -0.34
C VAL A 298 15.28 -5.77 0.92
N ALA A 299 15.73 -6.39 2.00
CA ALA A 299 15.18 -6.17 3.33
C ALA A 299 16.31 -5.82 4.30
N VAL A 300 16.08 -4.78 5.10
CA VAL A 300 17.00 -4.35 6.15
C VAL A 300 16.33 -4.54 7.50
N ILE A 301 17.03 -5.18 8.43
CA ILE A 301 16.52 -5.58 9.74
C ILE A 301 17.48 -5.15 10.82
N GLY A 302 16.97 -4.59 11.93
CA GLY A 302 17.70 -4.39 13.16
C GLY A 302 17.73 -5.67 13.96
N VAL A 303 18.90 -6.11 14.35
CA VAL A 303 19.10 -7.30 15.20
C VAL A 303 19.72 -6.87 16.52
N GLU A 304 19.22 -7.38 17.62
CA GLU A 304 19.73 -7.09 18.96
C GLU A 304 21.24 -7.40 19.07
N ASP A 305 21.98 -6.45 19.62
CA ASP A 305 23.42 -6.53 19.82
C ASP A 305 23.77 -5.99 21.21
N PRO A 306 24.55 -6.74 22.02
CA PRO A 306 24.86 -6.35 23.39
C PRO A 306 25.68 -5.05 23.53
N GLU A 307 26.46 -4.68 22.50
CA GLU A 307 27.33 -3.51 22.50
C GLU A 307 26.64 -2.28 21.92
N TRP A 308 25.84 -2.48 20.84
CA TRP A 308 25.28 -1.39 20.04
C TRP A 308 23.78 -1.18 20.24
N GLY A 309 23.10 -2.01 21.07
CA GLY A 309 21.67 -2.08 21.18
C GLY A 309 21.06 -2.84 20.01
N GLN A 310 21.19 -2.32 18.81
CA GLN A 310 20.87 -3.02 17.56
C GLN A 310 22.00 -2.84 16.54
N VAL A 311 22.09 -3.80 15.61
CA VAL A 311 22.96 -3.72 14.43
C VAL A 311 22.17 -3.96 13.16
N VAL A 312 22.66 -3.39 12.07
CA VAL A 312 22.02 -3.50 10.75
C VAL A 312 22.41 -4.82 10.10
N GLU A 313 21.42 -5.62 9.73
CA GLU A 313 21.56 -6.76 8.84
C GLU A 313 20.81 -6.51 7.53
N VAL A 314 21.46 -6.86 6.42
CA VAL A 314 20.91 -6.72 5.07
C VAL A 314 20.65 -8.09 4.49
N TYR A 315 19.45 -8.27 3.94
CA TYR A 315 19.05 -9.44 3.17
C TYR A 315 18.82 -8.99 1.72
N LEU A 316 19.43 -9.71 0.78
CA LEU A 316 19.32 -9.47 -0.66
C LEU A 316 18.62 -10.67 -1.31
N GLU A 317 17.50 -10.43 -1.98
CA GLU A 317 16.89 -11.43 -2.86
C GLU A 317 17.68 -11.42 -4.16
N THR A 318 18.55 -12.42 -4.34
CA THR A 318 19.47 -12.50 -5.48
C THR A 318 19.96 -13.94 -5.71
N SER A 319 20.26 -14.27 -6.96
CA SER A 319 20.96 -15.51 -7.33
C SER A 319 22.49 -15.33 -7.39
N SER A 320 22.98 -14.11 -7.21
CA SER A 320 24.40 -13.76 -7.31
C SER A 320 25.00 -13.49 -5.92
N THR A 321 26.29 -13.74 -5.77
CA THR A 321 27.01 -13.34 -4.56
C THR A 321 27.49 -11.89 -4.71
N ILE A 322 27.06 -11.03 -3.79
CA ILE A 322 27.48 -9.63 -3.74
C ILE A 322 28.50 -9.46 -2.61
N SER A 323 29.66 -8.88 -2.92
CA SER A 323 30.71 -8.74 -1.94
C SER A 323 30.36 -7.71 -0.87
N ARG A 324 30.85 -7.96 0.36
CA ARG A 324 30.71 -7.00 1.46
C ARG A 324 31.36 -5.66 1.14
N ASP A 325 32.50 -5.68 0.44
CA ASP A 325 33.22 -4.46 0.08
C ASP A 325 32.45 -3.62 -0.93
N THR A 326 31.75 -4.24 -1.87
CA THR A 326 30.85 -3.55 -2.81
C THR A 326 29.75 -2.79 -2.07
N ILE A 327 29.07 -3.46 -1.14
CA ILE A 327 28.00 -2.84 -0.34
C ILE A 327 28.57 -1.75 0.56
N ARG A 328 29.69 -2.01 1.24
CA ARG A 328 30.35 -1.03 2.10
C ARG A 328 30.74 0.23 1.32
N GLY A 329 31.36 0.07 0.15
CA GLY A 329 31.74 1.20 -0.69
C GLY A 329 30.52 2.02 -1.10
N LEU A 330 29.49 1.36 -1.63
CA LEU A 330 28.24 2.03 -2.02
C LEU A 330 27.57 2.78 -0.87
N VAL A 331 27.52 2.18 0.33
CA VAL A 331 26.93 2.83 1.50
C VAL A 331 27.74 4.07 1.91
N ILE A 332 29.07 3.99 2.00
CA ILE A 332 29.94 5.10 2.43
C ILE A 332 29.84 6.28 1.44
N ASP A 333 29.66 6.01 0.15
CA ASP A 333 29.56 7.04 -0.88
C ASP A 333 28.23 7.81 -0.84
N HIS A 334 27.17 7.23 -0.25
CA HIS A 334 25.80 7.79 -0.33
C HIS A 334 25.11 8.01 1.01
N LEU A 335 25.53 7.31 2.07
CA LEU A 335 24.91 7.34 3.39
C LEU A 335 25.96 7.49 4.49
N PRO A 336 25.60 7.95 5.70
CA PRO A 336 26.49 7.95 6.85
C PRO A 336 27.06 6.56 7.14
N HIS A 337 28.29 6.51 7.63
CA HIS A 337 29.05 5.27 7.86
C HIS A 337 28.34 4.26 8.78
N TYR A 338 27.48 4.73 9.69
CA TYR A 338 26.73 3.87 10.60
C TYR A 338 25.61 3.07 9.92
N TYR A 339 25.30 3.37 8.63
CA TYR A 339 24.43 2.53 7.79
C TYR A 339 25.12 1.28 7.25
N VAL A 340 26.46 1.16 7.39
CA VAL A 340 27.19 -0.02 6.89
C VAL A 340 26.71 -1.27 7.63
N PRO A 341 26.17 -2.28 6.92
CA PRO A 341 25.61 -3.45 7.58
C PRO A 341 26.69 -4.31 8.24
N LYS A 342 26.39 -4.86 9.41
CA LYS A 342 27.25 -5.82 10.10
C LYS A 342 27.27 -7.16 9.39
N THR A 343 26.11 -7.60 8.87
CA THR A 343 25.94 -8.87 8.17
C THR A 343 25.14 -8.67 6.89
N ILE A 344 25.49 -9.44 5.85
CA ILE A 344 24.80 -9.46 4.56
C ILE A 344 24.45 -10.89 4.22
N HIS A 345 23.19 -11.14 3.93
CA HIS A 345 22.65 -12.44 3.57
C HIS A 345 22.12 -12.41 2.14
N CYS A 346 22.60 -13.32 1.28
CA CYS A 346 22.05 -13.53 -0.06
C CYS A 346 21.04 -14.70 0.01
N VAL A 347 19.81 -14.46 -0.38
CA VAL A 347 18.70 -15.42 -0.32
C VAL A 347 18.08 -15.53 -1.71
N ALA A 348 17.83 -16.75 -2.17
CA ALA A 348 17.27 -16.98 -3.51
C ALA A 348 15.85 -16.44 -3.65
N LYS A 349 15.05 -16.48 -2.58
CA LYS A 349 13.67 -15.95 -2.56
C LYS A 349 13.28 -15.55 -1.14
N PHE A 350 12.65 -14.38 -1.01
CA PHE A 350 12.14 -13.91 0.28
C PHE A 350 10.86 -14.62 0.69
N PRO A 351 10.71 -14.97 1.99
CA PRO A 351 9.42 -15.28 2.57
C PRO A 351 8.53 -14.04 2.50
N ARG A 352 7.26 -14.24 2.15
CA ARG A 352 6.29 -13.15 2.05
C ARG A 352 5.07 -13.45 2.88
N THR A 353 4.50 -12.42 3.46
CA THR A 353 3.21 -12.50 4.16
C THR A 353 2.10 -12.83 3.17
N THR A 354 0.93 -13.20 3.70
CA THR A 354 -0.28 -13.47 2.89
C THR A 354 -0.67 -12.33 1.95
N ILE A 355 -0.30 -11.10 2.29
CA ILE A 355 -0.54 -9.90 1.47
C ILE A 355 0.64 -9.54 0.55
N GLY A 356 1.63 -10.43 0.39
CA GLY A 356 2.76 -10.28 -0.54
C GLY A 356 3.90 -9.39 -0.07
N LYS A 357 3.86 -8.82 1.15
CA LYS A 357 4.97 -8.07 1.73
C LYS A 357 6.07 -9.03 2.21
N VAL A 358 7.32 -8.56 2.22
CA VAL A 358 8.44 -9.33 2.80
C VAL A 358 8.16 -9.61 4.27
N ASP A 359 8.22 -10.88 4.65
CA ASP A 359 8.11 -11.31 6.04
C ASP A 359 9.48 -11.20 6.73
N LYS A 360 9.75 -9.99 7.26
CA LYS A 360 11.02 -9.68 7.94
C LYS A 360 11.24 -10.54 9.19
N ALA A 361 10.17 -10.96 9.87
CA ALA A 361 10.28 -11.79 11.05
C ALA A 361 10.77 -13.20 10.69
N THR A 362 10.20 -13.81 9.66
CA THR A 362 10.67 -15.08 9.13
C THR A 362 12.08 -14.97 8.56
N LEU A 363 12.41 -13.90 7.81
CA LEU A 363 13.77 -13.66 7.31
C LEU A 363 14.81 -13.65 8.43
N ALA A 364 14.55 -12.96 9.54
CA ALA A 364 15.46 -12.87 10.68
C ALA A 364 15.73 -14.25 11.33
N THR A 365 14.84 -15.23 11.16
CA THR A 365 15.03 -16.59 11.67
C THR A 365 15.80 -17.50 10.73
N LEU A 366 15.76 -17.25 9.42
CA LEU A 366 16.45 -18.07 8.41
C LEU A 366 17.98 -17.93 8.45
N ALA A 367 18.48 -16.85 9.05
CA ALA A 367 19.92 -16.52 9.10
C ALA A 367 20.60 -16.93 10.41
N ARG A 368 19.87 -17.50 11.34
CA ARG A 368 20.37 -18.06 12.59
C ARG A 368 20.47 -19.59 12.50
#